data_37947eb1f72425298ba72d7f08822619
#
_entry.id   37947eb1f72425298ba72d7f08822619
#
_cell.length_a   1.000
_cell.length_b   1.000
_cell.length_c   1.000
_cell.angle_alpha   90.00
_cell.angle_beta   90.00
_cell.angle_gamma   90.00
#
_symmetry.space_group_name_H-M   'P 1'
#
loop_
_entity.id
_entity.type
_entity.pdbx_description
1 polymer ?
#
loop_
_entity_poly.entity_id
_entity_poly.type
_entity_poly.pdbx_seq_one_letter_code
_entity_poly.pdbx_strand_id
1 'polypeptide(L)'
;TEQYGDDTNNKLTKRISEQIESKGVIEVLRKGVKDRGNTFKLVYFKPKSGLNQEHQDLYKKNRFIELRQLKYSKKNENSIDMGIFINGIPVMMLELKNSLTGQDHTHGIKQWKFDRDSKEPLFKFKRNIVYFSVGNEKVFMSTRLSGPKTRFLPFNKGIDNPVNPKGHMTHYLWDELLQKDSVLDLIENFVHIRKDVEKVYDPKQQRLVEKKSETLIFPRYHQLNVIGKIKQDILDKGTGVNYLIQHTTGSGKSLSIGWLSHMLSSLYQNPTDSNRIFDTIIVVTDRRVLDKQIRGTILQLEQTKGVVNPVEGTSQQLREFLESGKSIIITTIQKFPVISETISKLGDRKFGVIIDEVHSSQSGETSKHLKKSLSKSNLDDYQEGENEDDLTQVDKMILDEINSRGKQPHISYFGFSGTPKNKTLELFGTPSEEGFKPFDLYSMKQS
;
A
#
# COMPACT_ATOMS: atom_id res chain seq x y z
N THR A 1 27.35 -25.74 9.53
CA THR A 1 28.02 -26.81 10.30
C THR A 1 29.45 -26.44 10.65
N GLU A 2 30.27 -25.95 9.72
CA GLU A 2 31.68 -25.55 9.96
C GLU A 2 31.86 -24.55 11.12
N GLN A 3 30.90 -23.63 11.31
CA GLN A 3 31.03 -22.57 12.33
C GLN A 3 30.48 -22.95 13.72
N TYR A 4 29.58 -23.90 13.81
CA TYR A 4 28.84 -24.24 15.04
C TYR A 4 28.92 -25.71 15.43
N GLY A 5 29.47 -26.58 14.55
CA GLY A 5 29.52 -28.04 14.79
C GLY A 5 28.11 -28.61 14.96
N ASP A 6 28.00 -29.58 15.89
CA ASP A 6 26.76 -30.32 16.16
C ASP A 6 25.65 -29.44 16.74
N ASP A 7 25.96 -28.28 17.29
CA ASP A 7 24.96 -27.36 17.88
C ASP A 7 24.44 -26.30 16.90
N THR A 8 24.67 -26.49 15.60
CA THR A 8 24.28 -25.54 14.53
C THR A 8 22.79 -25.17 14.59
N ASN A 9 21.91 -26.16 14.73
CA ASN A 9 20.47 -25.96 14.72
C ASN A 9 20.00 -25.06 15.88
N ASN A 10 20.47 -25.31 17.09
CA ASN A 10 20.09 -24.55 18.27
C ASN A 10 20.60 -23.10 18.19
N LYS A 11 21.87 -22.91 17.82
CA LYS A 11 22.50 -21.60 17.72
C LYS A 11 21.88 -20.77 16.60
N LEU A 12 21.60 -21.36 15.43
CA LEU A 12 20.94 -20.67 14.32
C LEU A 12 19.49 -20.28 14.69
N THR A 13 18.73 -21.19 15.28
CA THR A 13 17.36 -20.91 15.75
C THR A 13 17.32 -19.78 16.77
N LYS A 14 18.26 -19.80 17.74
CA LYS A 14 18.42 -18.70 18.71
C LYS A 14 18.72 -17.38 18.00
N ARG A 15 19.66 -17.39 17.05
CA ARG A 15 20.03 -16.19 16.26
C ARG A 15 18.87 -15.64 15.46
N ILE A 16 18.08 -16.50 14.81
CA ILE A 16 16.84 -16.10 14.11
C ILE A 16 15.89 -15.41 15.09
N SER A 17 15.65 -16.03 16.25
CA SER A 17 14.75 -15.49 17.27
C SER A 17 15.20 -14.11 17.77
N GLU A 18 16.48 -13.92 18.04
CA GLU A 18 17.08 -12.64 18.47
C GLU A 18 16.92 -11.56 17.39
N GLN A 19 17.13 -11.89 16.12
CA GLN A 19 16.95 -10.93 15.04
C GLN A 19 15.48 -10.58 14.78
N ILE A 20 14.57 -11.53 14.92
CA ILE A 20 13.13 -11.23 14.86
C ILE A 20 12.73 -10.31 16.03
N GLU A 21 13.25 -10.53 17.23
CA GLU A 21 12.94 -9.68 18.38
C GLU A 21 13.46 -8.25 18.19
N SER A 22 14.66 -8.07 17.64
CA SER A 22 15.29 -6.76 17.44
C SER A 22 14.72 -6.01 16.22
N LYS A 23 14.57 -6.67 15.08
CA LYS A 23 14.22 -6.05 13.79
C LYS A 23 12.76 -6.26 13.36
N GLY A 24 12.12 -7.30 13.90
CA GLY A 24 10.78 -7.74 13.51
C GLY A 24 10.80 -8.80 12.41
N VAL A 25 9.71 -9.57 12.35
CA VAL A 25 9.54 -10.69 11.42
C VAL A 25 9.62 -10.27 9.96
N ILE A 26 9.04 -9.12 9.60
CA ILE A 26 9.00 -8.62 8.22
C ILE A 26 10.41 -8.38 7.68
N GLU A 27 11.26 -7.69 8.46
CA GLU A 27 12.61 -7.40 8.02
C GLU A 27 13.44 -8.67 7.88
N VAL A 28 13.29 -9.60 8.81
CA VAL A 28 14.00 -10.88 8.78
C VAL A 28 13.55 -11.74 7.59
N LEU A 29 12.26 -11.77 7.27
CA LEU A 29 11.76 -12.51 6.08
C LEU A 29 12.26 -11.88 4.78
N ARG A 30 12.28 -10.54 4.67
CA ARG A 30 12.73 -9.85 3.44
C ARG A 30 14.23 -9.87 3.24
N LYS A 31 15.01 -9.61 4.30
CA LYS A 31 16.46 -9.41 4.20
C LYS A 31 17.29 -10.62 4.65
N GLY A 32 16.64 -11.59 5.31
CA GLY A 32 17.32 -12.73 5.89
C GLY A 32 17.98 -12.42 7.23
N VAL A 33 18.66 -13.42 7.78
CA VAL A 33 19.38 -13.40 9.05
C VAL A 33 20.87 -13.25 8.80
N LYS A 34 21.47 -12.24 9.38
CA LYS A 34 22.92 -12.04 9.31
C LYS A 34 23.60 -12.77 10.47
N ASP A 35 24.53 -13.64 10.14
CA ASP A 35 25.32 -14.36 11.12
C ASP A 35 26.76 -14.57 10.64
N ARG A 36 27.74 -14.11 11.42
CA ARG A 36 29.19 -14.27 11.18
C ARG A 36 29.61 -13.97 9.73
N GLY A 37 29.15 -12.81 9.21
CA GLY A 37 29.50 -12.37 7.85
C GLY A 37 28.61 -12.93 6.74
N ASN A 38 27.82 -13.98 7.01
CA ASN A 38 26.90 -14.58 6.04
C ASN A 38 25.47 -14.04 6.23
N THR A 39 24.68 -14.08 5.14
CA THR A 39 23.25 -13.77 5.16
C THR A 39 22.46 -15.00 4.74
N PHE A 40 21.65 -15.52 5.66
CA PHE A 40 20.77 -16.65 5.39
C PHE A 40 19.38 -16.14 5.02
N LYS A 41 18.97 -16.33 3.77
CA LYS A 41 17.60 -16.06 3.35
C LYS A 41 16.68 -17.14 3.91
N LEU A 42 15.60 -16.70 4.59
CA LEU A 42 14.63 -17.60 5.20
C LEU A 42 13.41 -17.84 4.28
N VAL A 43 13.17 -16.91 3.36
CA VAL A 43 12.04 -16.95 2.41
C VAL A 43 12.51 -16.45 1.06
N TYR A 44 12.00 -17.01 0.00
CA TYR A 44 12.19 -16.56 -1.39
C TYR A 44 10.86 -16.05 -1.94
N PHE A 45 10.84 -14.81 -2.39
CA PHE A 45 9.66 -14.20 -3.00
C PHE A 45 9.53 -14.58 -4.47
N LYS A 46 8.33 -14.36 -5.03
CA LYS A 46 8.07 -14.69 -6.43
C LYS A 46 8.98 -13.85 -7.34
N PRO A 47 9.77 -14.48 -8.21
CA PRO A 47 10.62 -13.73 -9.13
C PRO A 47 9.76 -12.84 -10.04
N LYS A 48 10.14 -11.58 -10.17
CA LYS A 48 9.48 -10.63 -11.08
C LYS A 48 9.78 -10.95 -12.54
N SER A 49 10.92 -11.62 -12.79
CA SER A 49 11.35 -12.11 -14.10
C SER A 49 11.51 -13.64 -14.06
N GLY A 50 11.05 -14.31 -15.10
CA GLY A 50 11.20 -15.76 -15.28
C GLY A 50 12.58 -16.22 -15.73
N LEU A 51 13.54 -15.31 -15.89
CA LEU A 51 14.87 -15.58 -16.46
C LEU A 51 15.79 -16.35 -15.49
N ASN A 52 15.53 -16.33 -14.20
CA ASN A 52 16.35 -17.03 -13.20
C ASN A 52 15.64 -18.28 -12.68
N GLN A 53 15.96 -19.43 -13.28
CA GLN A 53 15.37 -20.72 -12.91
C GLN A 53 15.70 -21.12 -11.47
N GLU A 54 16.92 -20.86 -11.00
CA GLU A 54 17.31 -21.16 -9.61
C GLU A 54 16.43 -20.43 -8.60
N HIS A 55 16.14 -19.14 -8.86
CA HIS A 55 15.27 -18.38 -7.99
C HIS A 55 13.82 -18.88 -8.00
N GLN A 56 13.32 -19.34 -9.16
CA GLN A 56 12.01 -19.98 -9.25
C GLN A 56 11.96 -21.28 -8.42
N ASP A 57 13.00 -22.08 -8.49
CA ASP A 57 13.07 -23.36 -7.75
C ASP A 57 13.17 -23.11 -6.23
N LEU A 58 13.92 -22.10 -5.82
CA LEU A 58 13.98 -21.67 -4.42
C LEU A 58 12.62 -21.14 -3.93
N TYR A 59 11.91 -20.36 -4.76
CA TYR A 59 10.55 -19.90 -4.46
C TYR A 59 9.58 -21.08 -4.22
N LYS A 60 9.61 -22.10 -5.08
CA LYS A 60 8.79 -23.32 -4.94
C LYS A 60 9.09 -24.10 -3.66
N LYS A 61 10.31 -24.00 -3.12
CA LYS A 61 10.73 -24.68 -1.89
C LYS A 61 10.20 -24.02 -0.61
N ASN A 62 9.56 -22.83 -0.67
CA ASN A 62 8.90 -22.26 0.50
C ASN A 62 7.83 -23.23 1.03
N ARG A 63 7.88 -23.50 2.32
CA ARG A 63 6.94 -24.39 3.03
C ARG A 63 5.95 -23.54 3.80
N PHE A 64 4.67 -23.68 3.48
CA PHE A 64 3.57 -23.10 4.22
C PHE A 64 2.98 -24.17 5.13
N ILE A 65 2.78 -23.82 6.39
CA ILE A 65 2.27 -24.70 7.41
C ILE A 65 1.10 -24.02 8.10
N GLU A 66 -0.03 -24.69 8.14
CA GLU A 66 -1.18 -24.37 8.96
C GLU A 66 -1.14 -25.24 10.21
N LEU A 67 -1.13 -24.61 11.38
CA LEU A 67 -1.23 -25.31 12.66
C LEU A 67 -2.55 -24.96 13.33
N ARG A 68 -3.38 -25.95 13.57
CA ARG A 68 -4.64 -25.82 14.31
C ARG A 68 -4.41 -26.06 15.79
N GLN A 69 -5.21 -25.39 16.62
CA GLN A 69 -5.12 -25.46 18.08
C GLN A 69 -3.67 -25.29 18.57
N LEU A 70 -3.03 -24.21 18.07
CA LEU A 70 -1.62 -23.90 18.35
C LEU A 70 -1.45 -23.55 19.82
N LYS A 71 -0.83 -24.42 20.61
CA LYS A 71 -0.39 -24.14 21.98
C LYS A 71 0.80 -23.17 21.93
N TYR A 72 0.66 -21.99 22.49
CA TYR A 72 1.63 -20.90 22.37
C TYR A 72 2.36 -20.59 23.67
N SER A 73 1.86 -21.05 24.79
CA SER A 73 2.42 -20.76 26.12
C SER A 73 3.01 -22.01 26.75
N LYS A 74 4.12 -21.83 27.48
CA LYS A 74 4.65 -22.87 28.38
C LYS A 74 4.04 -22.83 29.79
N LYS A 75 3.18 -21.84 30.08
CA LYS A 75 2.61 -21.59 31.39
C LYS A 75 1.19 -22.16 31.55
N ASN A 76 0.53 -22.41 30.44
CA ASN A 76 -0.85 -22.88 30.40
C ASN A 76 -1.12 -23.68 29.11
N GLU A 77 -2.28 -24.32 29.03
CA GLU A 77 -2.71 -25.12 27.89
C GLU A 77 -3.52 -24.32 26.84
N ASN A 78 -3.52 -23.00 26.94
CA ASN A 78 -4.24 -22.16 26.00
C ASN A 78 -3.73 -22.32 24.58
N SER A 79 -4.64 -22.39 23.62
CA SER A 79 -4.34 -22.52 22.19
C SER A 79 -4.99 -21.39 21.40
N ILE A 80 -4.41 -21.11 20.23
CA ILE A 80 -5.01 -20.29 19.18
C ILE A 80 -5.67 -21.24 18.20
N ASP A 81 -6.83 -20.86 17.64
CA ASP A 81 -7.56 -21.73 16.71
C ASP A 81 -6.70 -22.09 15.49
N MET A 82 -5.95 -21.11 14.93
CA MET A 82 -5.06 -21.34 13.77
C MET A 82 -3.85 -20.42 13.74
N GLY A 83 -2.70 -20.97 13.39
CA GLY A 83 -1.47 -20.22 13.08
C GLY A 83 -0.94 -20.57 11.69
N ILE A 84 -0.57 -19.54 10.90
CA ILE A 84 0.07 -19.69 9.58
C ILE A 84 1.56 -19.40 9.72
N PHE A 85 2.37 -20.32 9.18
CA PHE A 85 3.82 -20.27 9.25
C PHE A 85 4.43 -20.39 7.85
N ILE A 86 5.53 -19.68 7.62
CA ILE A 86 6.37 -19.81 6.41
C ILE A 86 7.75 -20.27 6.85
N ASN A 87 8.19 -21.43 6.35
CA ASN A 87 9.49 -22.01 6.68
C ASN A 87 9.75 -22.08 8.22
N GLY A 88 8.69 -22.34 9.00
CA GLY A 88 8.73 -22.40 10.46
C GLY A 88 8.63 -21.05 11.18
N ILE A 89 8.54 -19.92 10.46
CA ILE A 89 8.38 -18.59 11.04
C ILE A 89 6.88 -18.25 11.11
N PRO A 90 6.34 -17.88 12.30
CA PRO A 90 4.95 -17.48 12.44
C PRO A 90 4.70 -16.14 11.73
N VAL A 91 3.61 -16.04 10.97
CA VAL A 91 3.25 -14.84 10.22
C VAL A 91 1.86 -14.32 10.51
N MET A 92 0.86 -15.19 10.67
CA MET A 92 -0.52 -14.80 10.90
C MET A 92 -1.17 -15.71 11.94
N MET A 93 -2.01 -15.14 12.81
CA MET A 93 -2.74 -15.85 13.86
C MET A 93 -4.22 -15.56 13.75
N LEU A 94 -5.06 -16.57 13.89
CA LEU A 94 -6.49 -16.47 13.68
C LEU A 94 -7.26 -17.11 14.84
N GLU A 95 -8.29 -16.39 15.34
CA GLU A 95 -9.36 -16.92 16.16
C GLU A 95 -10.60 -17.09 15.27
N LEU A 96 -11.10 -18.30 15.17
CA LEU A 96 -12.19 -18.71 14.29
C LEU A 96 -13.46 -18.91 15.12
N LYS A 97 -14.56 -18.30 14.72
CA LYS A 97 -15.84 -18.38 15.42
C LYS A 97 -16.95 -18.80 14.46
N ASN A 98 -17.81 -19.67 14.94
CA ASN A 98 -18.90 -20.23 14.16
C ASN A 98 -20.24 -19.87 14.77
N SER A 99 -21.15 -19.30 13.98
CA SER A 99 -22.50 -18.94 14.40
C SER A 99 -23.35 -20.14 14.85
N LEU A 100 -23.06 -21.35 14.39
CA LEU A 100 -23.72 -22.57 14.87
C LEU A 100 -23.47 -22.85 16.35
N THR A 101 -22.39 -22.31 16.91
CA THR A 101 -22.09 -22.38 18.36
C THR A 101 -22.51 -21.12 19.11
N GLY A 102 -23.28 -20.23 18.48
CA GLY A 102 -23.67 -18.95 19.04
C GLY A 102 -22.53 -17.92 19.14
N GLN A 103 -21.43 -18.15 18.43
CA GLN A 103 -20.26 -17.27 18.45
C GLN A 103 -20.02 -16.58 17.11
N ASP A 104 -19.53 -15.36 17.18
CA ASP A 104 -19.16 -14.54 16.04
C ASP A 104 -17.76 -13.90 16.23
N HIS A 105 -17.35 -13.04 15.28
CA HIS A 105 -16.08 -12.34 15.32
C HIS A 105 -15.88 -11.50 16.60
N THR A 106 -16.93 -11.02 17.27
CA THR A 106 -16.81 -10.23 18.51
C THR A 106 -16.26 -11.08 19.66
N HIS A 107 -16.61 -12.35 19.70
CA HIS A 107 -16.08 -13.31 20.67
C HIS A 107 -14.58 -13.54 20.45
N GLY A 108 -14.12 -13.65 19.20
CA GLY A 108 -12.69 -13.74 18.90
C GLY A 108 -11.94 -12.46 19.26
N ILE A 109 -12.51 -11.27 19.00
CA ILE A 109 -11.94 -10.00 19.45
C ILE A 109 -11.83 -9.96 20.98
N LYS A 110 -12.85 -10.44 21.70
CA LYS A 110 -12.83 -10.54 23.16
C LYS A 110 -11.71 -11.45 23.65
N GLN A 111 -11.52 -12.61 23.02
CA GLN A 111 -10.42 -13.52 23.33
C GLN A 111 -9.07 -12.86 23.15
N TRP A 112 -8.82 -12.19 22.02
CA TRP A 112 -7.57 -11.46 21.75
C TRP A 112 -7.29 -10.37 22.79
N LYS A 113 -8.33 -9.70 23.29
CA LYS A 113 -8.20 -8.59 24.26
C LYS A 113 -7.98 -9.04 25.69
N PHE A 114 -8.63 -10.13 26.11
CA PHE A 114 -8.74 -10.48 27.53
C PHE A 114 -8.12 -11.84 27.88
N ASP A 115 -8.11 -12.78 26.93
CA ASP A 115 -7.68 -14.15 27.22
C ASP A 115 -6.26 -14.43 26.67
N ARG A 116 -5.70 -13.52 25.87
CA ARG A 116 -4.36 -13.65 25.28
C ARG A 116 -3.39 -12.65 25.92
N ASP A 117 -2.44 -13.13 26.72
CA ASP A 117 -1.42 -12.26 27.32
C ASP A 117 -0.46 -11.73 26.23
N SER A 118 -0.55 -10.43 25.98
CA SER A 118 0.30 -9.75 24.98
C SER A 118 1.81 -9.80 25.29
N LYS A 119 2.19 -10.25 26.48
CA LYS A 119 3.59 -10.45 26.88
C LYS A 119 4.16 -11.80 26.48
N GLU A 120 3.31 -12.75 26.07
CA GLU A 120 3.78 -14.04 25.56
C GLU A 120 4.69 -13.82 24.35
N PRO A 121 5.77 -14.62 24.20
CA PRO A 121 6.76 -14.44 23.13
C PRO A 121 6.16 -14.36 21.74
N LEU A 122 5.14 -15.18 21.46
CA LEU A 122 4.45 -15.20 20.15
C LEU A 122 3.68 -13.89 19.87
N PHE A 123 3.21 -13.19 20.91
CA PHE A 123 2.36 -12.01 20.79
C PHE A 123 3.11 -10.69 20.94
N LYS A 124 4.41 -10.72 21.22
CA LYS A 124 5.23 -9.50 21.24
C LYS A 124 5.13 -8.76 19.91
N PHE A 125 5.12 -7.43 19.98
CA PHE A 125 5.06 -6.57 18.81
C PHE A 125 6.14 -6.93 17.77
N LYS A 126 5.77 -7.00 16.49
CA LYS A 126 6.61 -7.41 15.33
C LYS A 126 6.96 -8.91 15.27
N ARG A 127 6.46 -9.73 16.17
CA ARG A 127 6.70 -11.18 16.14
C ARG A 127 5.78 -11.88 15.14
N ASN A 128 4.57 -11.37 14.96
CA ASN A 128 3.61 -11.71 13.91
C ASN A 128 3.27 -10.48 13.08
N ILE A 129 2.69 -10.69 11.92
CA ILE A 129 2.29 -9.64 11.00
C ILE A 129 0.88 -9.18 11.35
N VAL A 130 -0.06 -10.12 11.60
CA VAL A 130 -1.47 -9.80 11.79
C VAL A 130 -2.15 -10.85 12.66
N TYR A 131 -3.14 -10.40 13.42
CA TYR A 131 -4.06 -11.20 14.22
C TYR A 131 -5.46 -10.99 13.67
N PHE A 132 -6.11 -12.08 13.25
CA PHE A 132 -7.47 -12.05 12.74
C PHE A 132 -8.48 -12.58 13.76
N SER A 133 -9.66 -11.97 13.81
CA SER A 133 -10.87 -12.54 14.36
C SER A 133 -11.84 -12.79 13.23
N VAL A 134 -12.18 -14.04 12.98
CA VAL A 134 -12.95 -14.51 11.83
C VAL A 134 -14.26 -15.11 12.29
N GLY A 135 -15.37 -14.54 11.86
CA GLY A 135 -16.70 -15.15 11.96
C GLY A 135 -17.18 -15.66 10.61
N ASN A 136 -18.41 -16.16 10.54
CA ASN A 136 -19.01 -16.62 9.29
C ASN A 136 -19.28 -15.46 8.32
N GLU A 137 -19.54 -14.26 8.85
CA GLU A 137 -19.96 -13.10 8.06
C GLU A 137 -18.89 -12.00 7.97
N LYS A 138 -18.10 -11.78 9.03
CA LYS A 138 -17.16 -10.66 9.15
C LYS A 138 -15.79 -11.08 9.64
N VAL A 139 -14.78 -10.34 9.18
CA VAL A 139 -13.38 -10.46 9.59
C VAL A 139 -12.89 -9.14 10.15
N PHE A 140 -12.18 -9.21 11.28
CA PHE A 140 -11.48 -8.08 11.88
C PHE A 140 -10.02 -8.42 12.09
N MET A 141 -9.16 -7.41 12.01
CA MET A 141 -7.71 -7.58 12.13
C MET A 141 -7.09 -6.59 13.11
N SER A 142 -5.98 -7.01 13.71
CA SER A 142 -5.07 -6.17 14.49
C SER A 142 -3.63 -6.51 14.16
N THR A 143 -2.75 -5.52 14.17
CA THR A 143 -1.30 -5.71 13.96
C THR A 143 -0.51 -5.64 15.27
N ARG A 144 -1.19 -5.34 16.39
CA ARG A 144 -0.57 -5.25 17.72
C ARG A 144 -1.57 -5.59 18.81
N LEU A 145 -1.24 -6.55 19.63
CA LEU A 145 -1.99 -6.84 20.85
C LEU A 145 -1.51 -5.93 21.99
N SER A 146 -2.46 -5.37 22.73
CA SER A 146 -2.25 -4.46 23.86
C SER A 146 -3.28 -4.70 24.97
N GLY A 147 -3.71 -5.95 25.16
CA GLY A 147 -4.78 -6.33 26.07
C GLY A 147 -6.09 -5.62 25.71
N PRO A 148 -6.84 -5.09 26.69
CA PRO A 148 -8.12 -4.40 26.45
C PRO A 148 -8.02 -3.23 25.46
N LYS A 149 -6.86 -2.58 25.35
CA LYS A 149 -6.59 -1.46 24.44
C LYS A 149 -6.31 -1.89 23.00
N THR A 150 -6.32 -3.19 22.70
CA THR A 150 -6.11 -3.69 21.32
C THR A 150 -7.19 -3.13 20.41
N ARG A 151 -6.76 -2.50 19.31
CA ARG A 151 -7.64 -1.97 18.28
C ARG A 151 -7.78 -2.98 17.15
N PHE A 152 -9.01 -3.33 16.81
CA PHE A 152 -9.35 -4.14 15.66
C PHE A 152 -9.97 -3.28 14.57
N LEU A 153 -9.57 -3.51 13.33
CA LEU A 153 -10.10 -2.85 12.14
C LEU A 153 -10.84 -3.87 11.28
N PRO A 154 -11.93 -3.48 10.61
CA PRO A 154 -12.63 -4.37 9.69
C PRO A 154 -11.73 -4.73 8.50
N PHE A 155 -11.82 -5.99 8.09
CA PHE A 155 -11.13 -6.53 6.91
C PHE A 155 -12.16 -7.21 5.99
N ASN A 156 -13.17 -6.46 5.57
CA ASN A 156 -14.32 -6.96 4.80
C ASN A 156 -14.30 -6.38 3.37
N LYS A 157 -14.97 -7.08 2.45
CA LYS A 157 -15.15 -6.65 1.04
C LYS A 157 -16.00 -5.37 0.92
N GLY A 158 -16.84 -5.11 1.90
CA GLY A 158 -17.71 -3.93 1.97
C GLY A 158 -18.13 -3.67 3.41
N ILE A 159 -19.27 -3.01 3.63
CA ILE A 159 -19.93 -2.90 4.93
C ILE A 159 -20.25 -4.31 5.43
N ASP A 160 -20.90 -5.07 4.56
CA ASP A 160 -21.15 -6.51 4.70
C ASP A 160 -20.41 -7.24 3.57
N ASN A 161 -19.91 -8.44 3.86
CA ASN A 161 -19.36 -9.29 2.84
C ASN A 161 -20.48 -9.82 1.93
N PRO A 162 -20.23 -10.03 0.64
CA PRO A 162 -21.22 -10.61 -0.26
C PRO A 162 -21.61 -12.01 0.22
N VAL A 163 -22.90 -12.33 0.06
CA VAL A 163 -23.41 -13.67 0.35
C VAL A 163 -22.69 -14.70 -0.53
N ASN A 164 -22.16 -15.74 0.09
CA ASN A 164 -21.55 -16.87 -0.59
C ASN A 164 -22.54 -18.07 -0.55
N PRO A 165 -23.15 -18.44 -1.68
CA PRO A 165 -24.10 -19.54 -1.70
C PRO A 165 -23.48 -20.93 -1.43
N LYS A 166 -22.15 -21.02 -1.51
CA LYS A 166 -21.40 -22.27 -1.31
C LYS A 166 -20.64 -22.35 0.02
N GLY A 167 -20.78 -21.34 0.90
CA GLY A 167 -20.03 -21.32 2.16
C GLY A 167 -20.23 -20.03 2.96
N HIS A 168 -19.27 -19.72 3.81
CA HIS A 168 -19.32 -18.51 4.63
C HIS A 168 -19.01 -17.24 3.80
N MET A 169 -19.57 -16.10 4.17
CA MET A 169 -19.30 -14.81 3.54
C MET A 169 -17.83 -14.39 3.66
N THR A 170 -17.11 -14.95 4.64
CA THR A 170 -15.68 -14.72 4.90
C THR A 170 -14.75 -15.66 4.12
N HIS A 171 -15.28 -16.48 3.18
CA HIS A 171 -14.50 -17.47 2.45
C HIS A 171 -13.34 -16.87 1.61
N TYR A 172 -13.49 -15.62 1.16
CA TYR A 172 -12.44 -14.88 0.45
C TYR A 172 -11.11 -14.82 1.23
N LEU A 173 -11.15 -14.93 2.55
CA LEU A 173 -9.93 -14.96 3.36
C LEU A 173 -9.05 -16.15 2.96
N TRP A 174 -9.68 -17.30 2.66
CA TRP A 174 -9.02 -18.54 2.26
C TRP A 174 -8.68 -18.55 0.78
N ASP A 175 -9.59 -18.11 -0.07
CA ASP A 175 -9.45 -18.20 -1.53
C ASP A 175 -8.53 -17.12 -2.10
N GLU A 176 -8.44 -15.95 -1.46
CA GLU A 176 -7.71 -14.80 -1.99
C GLU A 176 -6.49 -14.45 -1.13
N LEU A 177 -6.69 -14.21 0.18
CA LEU A 177 -5.63 -13.66 1.03
C LEU A 177 -4.62 -14.70 1.49
N LEU A 178 -5.09 -15.87 1.95
CA LEU A 178 -4.24 -16.92 2.55
C LEU A 178 -3.66 -17.89 1.51
N GLN A 179 -3.75 -17.56 0.23
CA GLN A 179 -3.03 -18.27 -0.82
C GLN A 179 -1.52 -17.98 -0.73
N LYS A 180 -0.69 -18.97 -1.06
CA LYS A 180 0.78 -18.86 -0.95
C LYS A 180 1.35 -17.61 -1.61
N ASP A 181 0.95 -17.37 -2.87
CA ASP A 181 1.42 -16.22 -3.63
C ASP A 181 0.96 -14.89 -3.01
N SER A 182 -0.29 -14.84 -2.53
CA SER A 182 -0.85 -13.65 -1.90
C SER A 182 -0.17 -13.32 -0.58
N VAL A 183 0.08 -14.33 0.27
CA VAL A 183 0.78 -14.13 1.55
C VAL A 183 2.21 -13.65 1.33
N LEU A 184 2.92 -14.20 0.34
CA LEU A 184 4.28 -13.76 0.02
C LEU A 184 4.28 -12.35 -0.59
N ASP A 185 3.34 -12.03 -1.47
CA ASP A 185 3.18 -10.68 -2.03
C ASP A 185 2.87 -9.63 -0.95
N LEU A 186 1.98 -9.97 0.00
CA LEU A 186 1.71 -9.14 1.17
C LEU A 186 2.98 -8.83 1.96
N ILE A 187 3.77 -9.87 2.26
CA ILE A 187 5.01 -9.71 3.03
C ILE A 187 6.04 -8.92 2.23
N GLU A 188 6.18 -9.17 0.94
CA GLU A 188 7.16 -8.49 0.10
C GLU A 188 6.81 -7.03 -0.13
N ASN A 189 5.55 -6.73 -0.53
CA ASN A 189 5.21 -5.46 -1.15
C ASN A 189 4.31 -4.54 -0.30
N PHE A 190 3.53 -5.07 0.63
CA PHE A 190 2.50 -4.28 1.33
C PHE A 190 2.83 -4.00 2.80
N VAL A 191 3.12 -5.04 3.56
CA VAL A 191 3.30 -4.89 5.00
C VAL A 191 4.60 -4.14 5.31
N HIS A 192 4.56 -3.14 6.21
CA HIS A 192 5.76 -2.42 6.60
C HIS A 192 5.65 -1.86 8.02
N ILE A 193 6.78 -1.48 8.60
CA ILE A 193 6.84 -0.79 9.88
C ILE A 193 7.01 0.70 9.62
N ARG A 194 5.94 1.46 9.87
CA ARG A 194 5.99 2.91 9.85
C ARG A 194 6.67 3.42 11.11
N LYS A 195 7.65 4.30 10.92
CA LYS A 195 8.38 4.96 12.00
C LYS A 195 8.00 6.42 12.02
N ASP A 196 7.37 6.84 13.11
CA ASP A 196 6.97 8.22 13.31
C ASP A 196 7.84 8.84 14.42
N VAL A 197 8.25 10.09 14.22
CA VAL A 197 9.00 10.90 15.20
C VAL A 197 8.20 12.15 15.47
N GLU A 198 7.69 12.27 16.67
CA GLU A 198 6.93 13.43 17.12
C GLU A 198 7.75 14.22 18.14
N LYS A 199 7.75 15.55 18.04
CA LYS A 199 8.29 16.42 19.07
C LYS A 199 7.21 16.71 20.10
N VAL A 200 7.37 16.17 21.30
CA VAL A 200 6.44 16.31 22.42
C VAL A 200 7.12 17.11 23.52
N TYR A 201 6.41 18.08 24.10
CA TYR A 201 6.94 18.80 25.27
C TYR A 201 7.00 17.87 26.50
N ASP A 202 8.18 17.70 27.07
CA ASP A 202 8.38 16.96 28.31
C ASP A 202 8.37 17.94 29.50
N PRO A 203 7.32 17.92 30.35
CA PRO A 203 7.22 18.81 31.51
C PRO A 203 8.36 18.65 32.51
N LYS A 204 8.94 17.44 32.60
CA LYS A 204 10.04 17.15 33.55
C LYS A 204 11.37 17.75 33.07
N GLN A 205 11.61 17.70 31.75
CA GLN A 205 12.83 18.22 31.14
C GLN A 205 12.68 19.68 30.65
N GLN A 206 11.46 20.24 30.71
CA GLN A 206 11.08 21.57 30.23
C GLN A 206 11.58 21.87 28.81
N ARG A 207 11.58 20.84 27.95
CA ARG A 207 12.02 20.95 26.56
C ARG A 207 11.23 20.02 25.65
N LEU A 208 11.30 20.28 24.34
CA LEU A 208 10.79 19.38 23.33
C LEU A 208 11.70 18.14 23.23
N VAL A 209 11.13 16.96 23.39
CA VAL A 209 11.83 15.67 23.23
C VAL A 209 11.26 14.93 22.02
N GLU A 210 12.10 14.20 21.33
CA GLU A 210 11.66 13.35 20.24
C GLU A 210 11.08 12.05 20.80
N LYS A 211 9.80 11.83 20.56
CA LYS A 211 9.11 10.58 20.84
C LYS A 211 9.04 9.75 19.57
N LYS A 212 9.77 8.66 19.55
CA LYS A 212 9.74 7.69 18.43
C LYS A 212 8.65 6.67 18.68
N SER A 213 7.84 6.42 17.67
CA SER A 213 6.82 5.38 17.67
C SER A 213 6.93 4.50 16.42
N GLU A 214 6.54 3.24 16.55
CA GLU A 214 6.52 2.28 15.46
C GLU A 214 5.13 1.66 15.35
N THR A 215 4.61 1.63 14.14
CA THR A 215 3.31 1.02 13.82
C THR A 215 3.50 0.03 12.69
N LEU A 216 3.10 -1.21 12.89
CA LEU A 216 3.05 -2.20 11.83
C LEU A 216 1.80 -1.93 11.00
N ILE A 217 2.00 -1.62 9.73
CA ILE A 217 0.95 -1.35 8.75
C ILE A 217 0.66 -2.64 7.98
N PHE A 218 -0.61 -3.04 7.99
CA PHE A 218 -1.16 -4.10 7.17
C PHE A 218 -2.27 -3.47 6.31
N PRO A 219 -2.34 -3.76 5.01
CA PRO A 219 -3.35 -3.15 4.14
C PRO A 219 -4.75 -3.56 4.54
N ARG A 220 -5.72 -2.66 4.41
CA ARG A 220 -7.14 -3.00 4.52
C ARG A 220 -7.60 -3.68 3.23
N TYR A 221 -8.70 -4.45 3.29
CA TYR A 221 -9.16 -5.21 2.12
C TYR A 221 -9.37 -4.34 0.87
N HIS A 222 -10.04 -3.19 1.00
CA HIS A 222 -10.29 -2.29 -0.15
C HIS A 222 -9.00 -1.79 -0.81
N GLN A 223 -7.93 -1.59 -0.03
CA GLN A 223 -6.63 -1.16 -0.56
C GLN A 223 -5.96 -2.26 -1.38
N LEU A 224 -6.00 -3.50 -0.90
CA LEU A 224 -5.53 -4.67 -1.67
C LEU A 224 -6.35 -4.87 -2.94
N ASN A 225 -7.67 -4.79 -2.81
CA ASN A 225 -8.62 -5.01 -3.89
C ASN A 225 -8.41 -4.01 -5.05
N VAL A 226 -8.31 -2.72 -4.75
CA VAL A 226 -8.12 -1.71 -5.81
C VAL A 226 -6.79 -1.88 -6.53
N ILE A 227 -5.70 -2.17 -5.80
CA ILE A 227 -4.37 -2.36 -6.40
C ILE A 227 -4.36 -3.63 -7.24
N GLY A 228 -4.98 -4.72 -6.76
CA GLY A 228 -5.12 -5.96 -7.51
C GLY A 228 -5.92 -5.79 -8.80
N LYS A 229 -7.05 -5.09 -8.74
CA LYS A 229 -7.89 -4.77 -9.92
C LYS A 229 -7.13 -3.93 -10.95
N ILE A 230 -6.45 -2.87 -10.52
CA ILE A 230 -5.65 -2.01 -11.42
C ILE A 230 -4.53 -2.83 -12.06
N LYS A 231 -3.81 -3.64 -11.26
CA LYS A 231 -2.75 -4.51 -11.77
C LYS A 231 -3.26 -5.44 -12.88
N GLN A 232 -4.38 -6.11 -12.64
CA GLN A 232 -4.97 -7.03 -13.62
C GLN A 232 -5.41 -6.28 -14.89
N ASP A 233 -6.12 -5.18 -14.74
CA ASP A 233 -6.61 -4.40 -15.88
C ASP A 233 -5.47 -3.85 -16.76
N ILE A 234 -4.35 -3.44 -16.15
CA ILE A 234 -3.14 -3.02 -16.89
C ILE A 234 -2.47 -4.19 -17.59
N LEU A 235 -2.42 -5.37 -16.98
CA LEU A 235 -1.89 -6.57 -17.62
C LEU A 235 -2.72 -6.96 -18.84
N ASP A 236 -4.03 -6.76 -18.79
CA ASP A 236 -4.95 -7.10 -19.88
C ASP A 236 -4.98 -6.04 -20.99
N LYS A 237 -4.92 -4.73 -20.65
CA LYS A 237 -5.12 -3.62 -21.59
C LYS A 237 -3.85 -2.85 -21.97
N GLY A 238 -2.79 -2.97 -21.17
CA GLY A 238 -1.57 -2.17 -21.35
C GLY A 238 -1.72 -0.75 -20.81
N THR A 239 -0.92 0.17 -21.39
CA THR A 239 -0.93 1.61 -21.06
C THR A 239 -2.00 2.37 -21.87
N GLY A 240 -2.27 3.64 -21.50
CA GLY A 240 -3.25 4.50 -22.19
C GLY A 240 -4.66 4.44 -21.61
N VAL A 241 -4.84 3.81 -20.46
CA VAL A 241 -6.11 3.72 -19.74
C VAL A 241 -6.08 4.64 -18.52
N ASN A 242 -7.19 5.35 -18.29
CA ASN A 242 -7.38 6.20 -17.13
C ASN A 242 -8.22 5.49 -16.05
N TYR A 243 -7.89 5.75 -14.79
CA TYR A 243 -8.53 5.12 -13.63
C TYR A 243 -8.95 6.19 -12.62
N LEU A 244 -10.22 6.17 -12.21
CA LEU A 244 -10.72 6.97 -11.11
C LEU A 244 -10.93 6.11 -9.87
N ILE A 245 -10.21 6.40 -8.81
CA ILE A 245 -10.30 5.72 -7.52
C ILE A 245 -11.01 6.64 -6.54
N GLN A 246 -12.29 6.37 -6.31
CA GLN A 246 -13.10 7.15 -5.37
C GLN A 246 -13.06 6.52 -3.98
N HIS A 247 -12.11 6.94 -3.18
CA HIS A 247 -11.96 6.52 -1.79
C HIS A 247 -12.13 7.70 -0.83
N THR A 248 -13.00 7.55 0.15
CA THR A 248 -13.31 8.62 1.11
C THR A 248 -12.10 9.08 1.92
N THR A 249 -12.17 10.27 2.48
CA THR A 249 -11.17 10.79 3.41
C THR A 249 -11.06 9.87 4.63
N GLY A 250 -9.83 9.58 5.08
CA GLY A 250 -9.57 8.63 6.16
C GLY A 250 -9.50 7.15 5.76
N SER A 251 -9.81 6.79 4.51
CA SER A 251 -9.67 5.43 3.98
C SER A 251 -8.22 4.94 3.85
N GLY A 252 -7.23 5.83 3.97
CA GLY A 252 -5.82 5.53 3.80
C GLY A 252 -5.33 5.68 2.35
N LYS A 253 -5.88 6.62 1.58
CA LYS A 253 -5.48 6.92 0.19
C LYS A 253 -3.96 7.05 0.00
N SER A 254 -3.27 7.76 0.90
CA SER A 254 -1.80 7.93 0.82
C SER A 254 -1.03 6.60 0.82
N LEU A 255 -1.51 5.59 1.57
CA LEU A 255 -0.94 4.25 1.54
C LEU A 255 -1.24 3.53 0.23
N SER A 256 -2.48 3.65 -0.28
CA SER A 256 -2.86 3.07 -1.57
C SER A 256 -2.03 3.68 -2.72
N ILE A 257 -1.82 5.00 -2.72
CA ILE A 257 -0.94 5.70 -3.66
C ILE A 257 0.50 5.18 -3.56
N GLY A 258 1.00 5.03 -2.34
CA GLY A 258 2.34 4.50 -2.11
C GLY A 258 2.51 3.08 -2.66
N TRP A 259 1.62 2.16 -2.30
CA TRP A 259 1.67 0.79 -2.82
C TRP A 259 1.48 0.73 -4.34
N LEU A 260 0.53 1.50 -4.88
CA LEU A 260 0.30 1.58 -6.32
C LEU A 260 1.54 2.06 -7.06
N SER A 261 2.20 3.12 -6.59
CA SER A 261 3.40 3.66 -7.24
C SER A 261 4.54 2.65 -7.29
N HIS A 262 4.79 1.91 -6.20
CA HIS A 262 5.80 0.85 -6.15
C HIS A 262 5.43 -0.35 -7.02
N MET A 263 4.17 -0.77 -7.01
CA MET A 263 3.68 -1.88 -7.85
C MET A 263 3.86 -1.53 -9.33
N LEU A 264 3.38 -0.38 -9.78
CA LEU A 264 3.46 0.05 -11.18
C LEU A 264 4.92 0.22 -11.65
N SER A 265 5.80 0.76 -10.81
CA SER A 265 7.21 0.98 -11.14
C SER A 265 8.01 -0.32 -11.37
N SER A 266 7.46 -1.46 -10.96
CA SER A 266 8.11 -2.77 -11.07
C SER A 266 7.24 -3.81 -11.80
N LEU A 267 6.23 -3.38 -12.54
CA LEU A 267 5.31 -4.27 -13.25
C LEU A 267 5.82 -4.60 -14.65
N TYR A 268 5.86 -5.89 -14.99
CA TYR A 268 6.20 -6.42 -16.30
C TYR A 268 4.96 -7.04 -16.94
N GLN A 269 4.85 -6.97 -18.27
CA GLN A 269 3.73 -7.58 -19.00
C GLN A 269 3.75 -9.09 -18.83
N ASN A 270 4.91 -9.71 -19.05
CA ASN A 270 5.14 -11.13 -18.83
C ASN A 270 6.39 -11.33 -17.95
N PRO A 271 6.47 -12.43 -17.20
CA PRO A 271 7.66 -12.75 -16.40
C PRO A 271 8.95 -12.89 -17.23
N THR A 272 8.83 -13.18 -18.54
CA THR A 272 9.97 -13.33 -19.47
C THR A 272 10.43 -12.00 -20.09
N ASP A 273 9.65 -10.92 -19.90
CA ASP A 273 9.98 -9.63 -20.49
C ASP A 273 11.13 -8.96 -19.74
N SER A 274 11.99 -8.28 -20.48
CA SER A 274 13.05 -7.43 -19.93
C SER A 274 12.55 -6.02 -19.61
N ASN A 275 11.46 -5.58 -20.27
CA ASN A 275 10.94 -4.23 -20.18
C ASN A 275 9.72 -4.16 -19.26
N ARG A 276 9.71 -3.15 -18.39
CA ARG A 276 8.55 -2.83 -17.54
C ARG A 276 7.43 -2.23 -18.39
N ILE A 277 6.19 -2.33 -17.89
CA ILE A 277 5.02 -1.71 -18.54
C ILE A 277 5.14 -0.19 -18.51
N PHE A 278 5.64 0.39 -17.41
CA PHE A 278 5.91 1.81 -17.26
C PHE A 278 7.41 2.06 -17.05
N ASP A 279 7.96 3.01 -17.77
CA ASP A 279 9.36 3.45 -17.59
C ASP A 279 9.49 4.34 -16.35
N THR A 280 8.50 5.21 -16.12
CA THR A 280 8.49 6.17 -15.02
C THR A 280 7.07 6.31 -14.43
N ILE A 281 6.98 6.30 -13.13
CA ILE A 281 5.75 6.64 -12.38
C ILE A 281 5.92 8.03 -11.78
N ILE A 282 4.96 8.91 -12.01
CA ILE A 282 4.95 10.27 -11.51
C ILE A 282 3.81 10.40 -10.50
N VAL A 283 4.12 10.73 -9.26
CA VAL A 283 3.13 11.01 -8.23
C VAL A 283 3.00 12.53 -8.08
N VAL A 284 1.81 13.03 -8.35
CA VAL A 284 1.46 14.45 -8.31
C VAL A 284 0.58 14.72 -7.10
N THR A 285 1.03 15.63 -6.23
CA THR A 285 0.33 15.99 -4.99
C THR A 285 -0.15 17.45 -5.05
N ASP A 286 -1.29 17.75 -4.45
CA ASP A 286 -1.88 19.09 -4.48
C ASP A 286 -1.13 20.09 -3.58
N ARG A 287 -0.93 19.76 -2.32
CA ARG A 287 -0.41 20.71 -1.31
C ARG A 287 0.94 20.29 -0.74
N ARG A 288 1.78 21.30 -0.43
CA ARG A 288 3.08 21.06 0.21
C ARG A 288 3.01 20.24 1.51
N VAL A 289 1.94 20.38 2.29
CA VAL A 289 1.75 19.62 3.55
C VAL A 289 1.37 18.18 3.27
N LEU A 290 0.45 17.94 2.34
CA LEU A 290 0.06 16.60 1.89
C LEU A 290 1.21 15.91 1.12
N ASP A 291 1.97 16.70 0.33
CA ASP A 291 3.19 16.23 -0.32
C ASP A 291 4.16 15.61 0.69
N LYS A 292 4.42 16.27 1.81
CA LYS A 292 5.29 15.73 2.86
C LYS A 292 4.80 14.39 3.43
N GLN A 293 3.49 14.23 3.61
CA GLN A 293 2.89 13.00 4.13
C GLN A 293 2.95 11.86 3.10
N ILE A 294 2.52 12.11 1.86
CA ILE A 294 2.54 11.11 0.78
C ILE A 294 3.98 10.74 0.44
N ARG A 295 4.86 11.72 0.29
CA ARG A 295 6.29 11.52 0.09
C ARG A 295 6.90 10.66 1.20
N GLY A 296 6.62 10.98 2.47
CA GLY A 296 7.07 10.20 3.61
C GLY A 296 6.57 8.75 3.55
N THR A 297 5.33 8.54 3.16
CA THR A 297 4.73 7.21 2.99
C THR A 297 5.43 6.42 1.88
N ILE A 298 5.61 7.02 0.69
CA ILE A 298 6.24 6.35 -0.46
C ILE A 298 7.71 6.01 -0.14
N LEU A 299 8.44 6.93 0.50
CA LEU A 299 9.84 6.70 0.92
C LEU A 299 9.95 5.59 1.98
N GLN A 300 8.99 5.49 2.91
CA GLN A 300 9.01 4.41 3.90
C GLN A 300 8.71 3.02 3.31
N LEU A 301 8.02 2.97 2.17
CA LEU A 301 7.79 1.74 1.42
C LEU A 301 8.97 1.33 0.55
N GLU A 302 9.94 2.22 0.32
CA GLU A 302 11.09 1.97 -0.53
C GLU A 302 11.97 0.85 0.06
N GLN A 303 12.10 -0.24 -0.68
CA GLN A 303 12.95 -1.37 -0.28
C GLN A 303 14.37 -1.25 -0.85
N THR A 304 14.51 -0.63 -2.01
CA THR A 304 15.79 -0.38 -2.68
C THR A 304 16.01 1.12 -2.80
N LYS A 305 17.05 1.64 -2.20
CA LYS A 305 17.36 3.08 -2.20
C LYS A 305 17.55 3.63 -3.63
N GLY A 306 16.98 4.80 -3.88
CA GLY A 306 17.12 5.53 -5.15
C GLY A 306 16.04 5.23 -6.18
N VAL A 307 15.05 4.39 -5.85
CA VAL A 307 13.87 4.16 -6.68
C VAL A 307 12.94 5.38 -6.62
N VAL A 308 12.81 5.99 -5.43
CA VAL A 308 11.94 7.14 -5.19
C VAL A 308 12.74 8.44 -5.24
N ASN A 309 12.34 9.36 -6.10
CA ASN A 309 13.04 10.61 -6.39
C ASN A 309 12.10 11.82 -6.21
N PRO A 310 12.04 12.39 -5.01
CA PRO A 310 11.26 13.61 -4.77
C PRO A 310 11.90 14.83 -5.43
N VAL A 311 11.08 15.67 -6.07
CA VAL A 311 11.52 16.93 -6.63
C VAL A 311 11.50 18.01 -5.54
N GLU A 312 12.67 18.33 -5.01
CA GLU A 312 12.83 19.33 -3.95
C GLU A 312 13.12 20.74 -4.51
N GLY A 313 13.65 20.80 -5.72
CA GLY A 313 14.12 22.02 -6.36
C GLY A 313 13.19 22.54 -7.46
N THR A 314 13.81 23.02 -8.52
CA THR A 314 13.17 23.69 -9.65
C THR A 314 12.52 22.74 -10.65
N SER A 315 11.82 23.30 -11.63
CA SER A 315 11.32 22.58 -12.80
C SER A 315 12.42 21.92 -13.62
N GLN A 316 13.64 22.45 -13.58
CA GLN A 316 14.78 21.85 -14.22
C GLN A 316 15.13 20.47 -13.64
N GLN A 317 15.13 20.31 -12.31
CA GLN A 317 15.34 19.02 -11.65
C GLN A 317 14.28 17.98 -12.09
N LEU A 318 13.02 18.42 -12.25
CA LEU A 318 11.97 17.55 -12.73
C LEU A 318 12.23 17.06 -14.15
N ARG A 319 12.65 17.95 -15.06
CA ARG A 319 13.04 17.58 -16.43
C ARG A 319 14.17 16.56 -16.43
N GLU A 320 15.23 16.81 -15.68
CA GLU A 320 16.37 15.90 -15.55
C GLU A 320 15.95 14.50 -15.05
N PHE A 321 15.03 14.44 -14.08
CA PHE A 321 14.53 13.17 -13.58
C PHE A 321 13.68 12.42 -14.63
N LEU A 322 12.85 13.13 -15.39
CA LEU A 322 12.06 12.54 -16.48
C LEU A 322 12.96 12.05 -17.62
N GLU A 323 13.92 12.86 -18.07
CA GLU A 323 14.86 12.53 -19.12
C GLU A 323 15.77 11.36 -18.74
N SER A 324 16.23 11.30 -17.49
CA SER A 324 17.07 10.20 -16.99
C SER A 324 16.29 8.92 -16.66
N GLY A 325 14.95 8.91 -16.79
CA GLY A 325 14.12 7.71 -16.57
C GLY A 325 14.10 7.23 -15.13
N LYS A 326 13.99 8.15 -14.15
CA LYS A 326 13.81 7.79 -12.74
C LYS A 326 12.53 6.99 -12.55
N SER A 327 12.59 5.92 -11.74
CA SER A 327 11.47 4.97 -11.61
C SER A 327 10.22 5.57 -10.97
N ILE A 328 10.37 6.29 -9.86
CA ILE A 328 9.27 7.00 -9.19
C ILE A 328 9.70 8.44 -8.95
N ILE A 329 8.94 9.39 -9.46
CA ILE A 329 9.14 10.83 -9.27
C ILE A 329 7.97 11.36 -8.46
N ILE A 330 8.24 12.13 -7.39
CA ILE A 330 7.20 12.78 -6.60
C ILE A 330 7.32 14.29 -6.81
N THR A 331 6.23 14.94 -7.19
CA THR A 331 6.21 16.37 -7.45
C THR A 331 4.86 16.98 -7.08
N THR A 332 4.79 18.30 -7.11
CA THR A 332 3.55 19.03 -6.82
C THR A 332 2.82 19.41 -8.11
N ILE A 333 1.51 19.62 -7.99
CA ILE A 333 0.61 19.88 -9.11
C ILE A 333 0.98 21.15 -9.92
N GLN A 334 1.60 22.13 -9.26
CA GLN A 334 2.06 23.36 -9.92
C GLN A 334 3.13 23.11 -11.00
N LYS A 335 3.77 21.95 -10.98
CA LYS A 335 4.75 21.52 -11.99
C LYS A 335 4.15 20.65 -13.10
N PHE A 336 2.82 20.44 -13.09
CA PHE A 336 2.14 19.60 -14.08
C PHE A 336 2.37 20.05 -15.54
N PRO A 337 2.36 21.36 -15.89
CA PRO A 337 2.68 21.80 -17.25
C PRO A 337 4.08 21.40 -17.73
N VAL A 338 5.06 21.38 -16.81
CA VAL A 338 6.42 20.92 -17.12
C VAL A 338 6.46 19.40 -17.35
N ILE A 339 5.67 18.63 -16.59
CA ILE A 339 5.51 17.18 -16.81
C ILE A 339 4.99 16.96 -18.23
N SER A 340 3.89 17.59 -18.58
CA SER A 340 3.20 17.44 -19.84
C SER A 340 4.09 17.82 -21.03
N GLU A 341 4.76 18.99 -20.96
CA GLU A 341 5.70 19.45 -21.98
C GLU A 341 6.87 18.48 -22.16
N THR A 342 7.45 17.98 -21.06
CA THR A 342 8.61 17.10 -21.12
C THR A 342 8.26 15.73 -21.66
N ILE A 343 7.16 15.12 -21.17
CA ILE A 343 6.69 13.80 -21.64
C ILE A 343 6.44 13.82 -23.15
N SER A 344 5.84 14.87 -23.68
CA SER A 344 5.57 14.99 -25.12
C SER A 344 6.83 14.96 -26.00
N LYS A 345 7.99 15.29 -25.44
CA LYS A 345 9.28 15.26 -26.12
C LYS A 345 10.02 13.93 -25.98
N LEU A 346 9.58 13.05 -25.09
CA LEU A 346 10.27 11.79 -24.76
C LEU A 346 9.77 10.59 -25.59
N GLY A 347 8.93 10.82 -26.60
CA GLY A 347 8.54 9.83 -27.60
C GLY A 347 7.80 8.62 -27.02
N ASP A 348 8.30 7.40 -27.28
CA ASP A 348 7.60 6.15 -26.95
C ASP A 348 7.72 5.71 -25.48
N ARG A 349 8.33 6.50 -24.62
CA ARG A 349 8.41 6.17 -23.19
C ARG A 349 7.01 6.14 -22.55
N LYS A 350 6.82 5.17 -21.67
CA LYS A 350 5.53 4.88 -21.02
C LYS A 350 5.50 5.42 -19.60
N PHE A 351 4.46 6.21 -19.31
CA PHE A 351 4.31 6.91 -18.04
C PHE A 351 3.03 6.51 -17.32
N GLY A 352 3.13 6.30 -16.00
CA GLY A 352 1.98 6.24 -15.11
C GLY A 352 1.94 7.52 -14.25
N VAL A 353 0.85 8.26 -14.31
CA VAL A 353 0.69 9.53 -13.57
C VAL A 353 -0.38 9.33 -12.50
N ILE A 354 0.03 9.33 -11.22
CA ILE A 354 -0.86 9.20 -10.07
C ILE A 354 -1.13 10.60 -9.53
N ILE A 355 -2.40 11.00 -9.45
CA ILE A 355 -2.82 12.33 -9.00
C ILE A 355 -3.64 12.18 -7.73
N ASP A 356 -3.18 12.80 -6.64
CA ASP A 356 -3.93 12.85 -5.38
C ASP A 356 -4.86 14.04 -5.35
N GLU A 357 -6.10 13.82 -4.88
CA GLU A 357 -7.17 14.80 -4.74
C GLU A 357 -7.49 15.55 -6.05
N VAL A 358 -7.88 14.81 -7.10
CA VAL A 358 -8.24 15.34 -8.43
C VAL A 358 -9.40 16.36 -8.42
N HIS A 359 -9.86 16.77 -7.25
CA HIS A 359 -11.00 17.69 -7.10
C HIS A 359 -10.77 18.77 -6.04
N SER A 360 -9.53 18.98 -5.58
CA SER A 360 -9.30 19.87 -4.44
C SER A 360 -9.75 21.30 -4.76
N SER A 361 -10.93 21.60 -4.31
CA SER A 361 -11.43 22.95 -4.21
C SER A 361 -11.30 23.39 -2.76
N GLN A 362 -10.34 24.20 -2.43
CA GLN A 362 -10.44 25.25 -1.40
C GLN A 362 -9.11 25.97 -1.22
N SER A 363 -8.99 27.14 -1.75
CA SER A 363 -8.53 28.32 -1.05
C SER A 363 -8.26 29.46 -2.03
N GLY A 364 -8.96 30.55 -1.86
CA GLY A 364 -8.81 31.80 -2.61
C GLY A 364 -7.44 32.48 -2.54
N GLU A 365 -6.50 31.96 -1.77
CA GLU A 365 -5.13 32.50 -1.70
C GLU A 365 -4.19 31.88 -2.73
N THR A 366 -4.33 30.61 -3.04
CA THR A 366 -3.47 29.92 -4.02
C THR A 366 -3.77 30.37 -5.45
N SER A 367 -5.03 30.74 -5.74
CA SER A 367 -5.42 31.22 -7.07
C SER A 367 -4.82 32.60 -7.39
N LYS A 368 -4.57 33.47 -6.40
CA LYS A 368 -3.90 34.78 -6.60
C LYS A 368 -2.42 34.64 -6.92
N HIS A 369 -1.73 33.67 -6.32
CA HIS A 369 -0.31 33.40 -6.60
C HIS A 369 -0.10 32.68 -7.94
N LEU A 370 -1.01 31.80 -8.35
CA LEU A 370 -0.98 31.17 -9.67
C LEU A 370 -1.28 32.17 -10.81
N LYS A 371 -2.25 33.06 -10.63
CA LYS A 371 -2.49 34.16 -11.59
C LYS A 371 -1.23 34.99 -11.85
N LYS A 372 -0.40 35.23 -10.83
CA LYS A 372 0.81 36.05 -10.93
C LYS A 372 2.00 35.31 -11.58
N SER A 373 2.04 33.98 -11.51
CA SER A 373 3.09 33.16 -12.16
C SER A 373 2.74 32.76 -13.60
N LEU A 374 1.44 32.71 -13.93
CA LEU A 374 0.94 32.37 -15.28
C LEU A 374 0.71 33.60 -16.17
N SER A 375 0.67 34.81 -15.60
CA SER A 375 0.48 36.08 -16.33
C SER A 375 1.66 36.46 -17.26
N LYS A 376 2.68 35.60 -17.40
CA LYS A 376 3.74 35.73 -18.40
C LYS A 376 3.49 34.93 -19.70
N SER A 377 2.36 34.24 -19.83
CA SER A 377 1.92 33.59 -21.06
C SER A 377 0.41 33.76 -21.23
N ASN A 378 0.00 34.72 -22.05
CA ASN A 378 -1.32 34.94 -22.67
C ASN A 378 -2.52 34.17 -22.08
N LEU A 379 -3.08 34.66 -20.96
CA LEU A 379 -4.29 34.15 -20.32
C LEU A 379 -5.30 35.28 -20.06
N ASP A 380 -5.58 36.11 -21.08
CA ASP A 380 -6.49 37.27 -20.93
C ASP A 380 -7.98 36.96 -21.24
N ASP A 381 -8.38 35.71 -21.48
CA ASP A 381 -9.74 35.37 -21.96
C ASP A 381 -10.58 34.45 -21.06
N TYR A 382 -10.38 34.42 -19.76
CA TYR A 382 -11.29 33.66 -18.88
C TYR A 382 -12.16 34.59 -18.04
N GLN A 383 -13.40 34.80 -18.46
CA GLN A 383 -14.46 35.44 -17.67
C GLN A 383 -15.00 34.46 -16.60
N GLU A 384 -15.11 34.94 -15.37
CA GLU A 384 -15.74 34.25 -14.25
C GLU A 384 -17.26 34.12 -14.50
N GLY A 385 -17.72 32.89 -14.73
CA GLY A 385 -19.14 32.53 -14.69
C GLY A 385 -19.43 31.84 -13.35
N GLU A 386 -20.31 32.44 -12.57
CA GLU A 386 -20.86 31.87 -11.33
C GLU A 386 -21.75 30.67 -11.68
N ASN A 387 -21.25 29.44 -11.62
CA ASN A 387 -22.04 28.23 -11.57
C ASN A 387 -21.38 27.20 -10.63
N GLU A 388 -22.20 26.49 -9.87
CA GLU A 388 -21.88 25.59 -8.74
C GLU A 388 -20.94 24.40 -9.01
N ASP A 389 -20.35 24.29 -10.19
CA ASP A 389 -19.35 23.30 -10.60
C ASP A 389 -17.91 23.84 -10.61
N ASP A 390 -17.53 24.64 -9.61
CA ASP A 390 -16.19 25.23 -9.57
C ASP A 390 -15.08 24.18 -9.37
N LEU A 391 -14.57 23.69 -10.49
CA LEU A 391 -13.25 23.09 -10.57
C LEU A 391 -12.21 24.17 -10.27
N THR A 392 -11.19 23.85 -9.47
CA THR A 392 -10.06 24.78 -9.28
C THR A 392 -9.40 25.05 -10.65
N GLN A 393 -8.73 26.19 -10.79
CA GLN A 393 -7.98 26.49 -12.02
C GLN A 393 -6.95 25.39 -12.36
N VAL A 394 -6.45 24.73 -11.34
CA VAL A 394 -5.47 23.63 -11.48
C VAL A 394 -6.12 22.36 -12.00
N ASP A 395 -7.31 22.01 -11.49
CA ASP A 395 -8.08 20.89 -12.02
C ASP A 395 -8.46 21.14 -13.48
N LYS A 396 -8.90 22.37 -13.80
CA LYS A 396 -9.16 22.78 -15.19
C LYS A 396 -7.92 22.64 -16.07
N MET A 397 -6.75 23.07 -15.61
CA MET A 397 -5.50 22.89 -16.38
C MET A 397 -5.15 21.43 -16.64
N ILE A 398 -5.31 20.55 -15.65
CA ILE A 398 -5.06 19.11 -15.84
C ILE A 398 -6.06 18.53 -16.82
N LEU A 399 -7.34 18.85 -16.62
CA LEU A 399 -8.43 18.36 -17.47
C LEU A 399 -8.29 18.89 -18.90
N ASP A 400 -7.99 20.17 -19.07
CA ASP A 400 -7.79 20.79 -20.37
C ASP A 400 -6.53 20.24 -21.07
N GLU A 401 -5.46 20.02 -20.34
CA GLU A 401 -4.22 19.43 -20.86
C GLU A 401 -4.43 17.97 -21.32
N ILE A 402 -5.15 17.16 -20.52
CA ILE A 402 -5.49 15.78 -20.90
C ILE A 402 -6.43 15.76 -22.10
N ASN A 403 -7.45 16.63 -22.12
CA ASN A 403 -8.42 16.73 -23.22
C ASN A 403 -7.79 17.24 -24.52
N SER A 404 -6.94 18.28 -24.45
CA SER A 404 -6.31 18.89 -25.62
C SER A 404 -5.41 17.93 -26.37
N ARG A 405 -4.79 16.98 -25.67
CA ARG A 405 -3.89 15.99 -26.25
C ARG A 405 -4.56 14.72 -26.73
N GLY A 406 -5.85 14.53 -26.39
CA GLY A 406 -6.61 13.33 -26.72
C GLY A 406 -6.05 12.06 -26.06
N LYS A 407 -6.44 10.88 -26.56
CA LYS A 407 -5.92 9.60 -26.06
C LYS A 407 -4.44 9.45 -26.33
N GLN A 408 -3.63 9.35 -25.27
CA GLN A 408 -2.20 9.11 -25.34
C GLN A 408 -1.92 7.66 -24.94
N PRO A 409 -1.63 6.76 -25.90
CA PRO A 409 -1.51 5.31 -25.62
C PRO A 409 -0.32 4.96 -24.72
N HIS A 410 0.61 5.88 -24.52
CA HIS A 410 1.81 5.70 -23.70
C HIS A 410 1.68 6.29 -22.27
N ILE A 411 0.53 6.91 -21.93
CA ILE A 411 0.31 7.51 -20.62
C ILE A 411 -0.97 6.95 -20.01
N SER A 412 -0.90 6.47 -18.76
CA SER A 412 -2.06 6.13 -17.94
C SER A 412 -2.16 7.06 -16.74
N TYR A 413 -3.36 7.56 -16.48
CA TYR A 413 -3.64 8.43 -15.34
C TYR A 413 -4.42 7.68 -14.26
N PHE A 414 -4.03 7.88 -13.00
CA PHE A 414 -4.66 7.29 -11.82
C PHE A 414 -5.10 8.41 -10.89
N GLY A 415 -6.35 8.83 -10.98
CA GLY A 415 -6.92 9.89 -10.16
C GLY A 415 -7.49 9.35 -8.85
N PHE A 416 -6.99 9.82 -7.71
CA PHE A 416 -7.56 9.56 -6.39
C PHE A 416 -8.43 10.73 -5.95
N SER A 417 -9.65 10.44 -5.47
CA SER A 417 -10.58 11.46 -5.01
C SER A 417 -11.50 10.94 -3.91
N GLY A 418 -11.87 11.80 -2.97
CA GLY A 418 -12.94 11.51 -2.01
C GLY A 418 -14.33 11.79 -2.57
N THR A 419 -14.46 12.83 -3.39
CA THR A 419 -15.71 13.36 -3.96
C THR A 419 -15.47 13.86 -5.39
N PRO A 420 -15.38 12.96 -6.40
CA PRO A 420 -15.14 13.36 -7.78
C PRO A 420 -16.33 14.17 -8.33
N LYS A 421 -16.03 15.16 -9.15
CA LYS A 421 -17.02 15.95 -9.90
C LYS A 421 -17.32 15.30 -11.25
N ASN A 422 -18.40 15.70 -11.92
CA ASN A 422 -18.83 15.12 -13.21
C ASN A 422 -17.73 15.14 -14.26
N LYS A 423 -17.02 16.24 -14.44
CA LYS A 423 -15.88 16.32 -15.38
C LYS A 423 -14.74 15.37 -15.03
N THR A 424 -14.47 15.13 -13.74
CA THR A 424 -13.49 14.14 -13.31
C THR A 424 -13.94 12.72 -13.65
N LEU A 425 -15.24 12.44 -13.50
CA LEU A 425 -15.84 11.17 -13.92
C LEU A 425 -15.74 10.96 -15.44
N GLU A 426 -15.98 11.99 -16.24
CA GLU A 426 -15.88 11.91 -17.71
C GLU A 426 -14.44 11.57 -18.17
N LEU A 427 -13.42 12.09 -17.50
CA LEU A 427 -12.03 11.92 -17.92
C LEU A 427 -11.35 10.68 -17.37
N PHE A 428 -11.63 10.34 -16.12
CA PHE A 428 -10.96 9.24 -15.42
C PHE A 428 -11.88 8.04 -15.14
N GLY A 429 -13.19 8.23 -15.27
CA GLY A 429 -14.18 7.20 -14.98
C GLY A 429 -14.28 6.14 -16.07
N THR A 430 -14.83 5.01 -15.67
CA THR A 430 -15.14 3.91 -16.58
C THR A 430 -16.55 4.13 -17.18
N PRO A 431 -16.74 4.00 -18.50
CA PRO A 431 -18.06 4.08 -19.11
C PRO A 431 -19.05 3.06 -18.52
N SER A 432 -20.30 3.47 -18.31
CA SER A 432 -21.41 2.64 -17.83
C SER A 432 -22.71 3.04 -18.52
N GLU A 433 -23.79 2.28 -18.34
CA GLU A 433 -25.10 2.57 -18.92
C GLU A 433 -25.68 3.93 -18.48
N GLU A 434 -25.34 4.39 -17.28
CA GLU A 434 -25.79 5.65 -16.70
C GLU A 434 -24.76 6.80 -16.84
N GLY A 435 -23.77 6.67 -17.74
CA GLY A 435 -22.68 7.64 -17.94
C GLY A 435 -21.33 7.11 -17.50
N PHE A 436 -20.62 7.81 -16.63
CA PHE A 436 -19.29 7.40 -16.14
C PHE A 436 -19.33 7.09 -14.65
N LYS A 437 -18.65 6.03 -14.25
CA LYS A 437 -18.51 5.63 -12.84
C LYS A 437 -17.04 5.48 -12.45
N PRO A 438 -16.70 5.58 -11.14
CA PRO A 438 -15.37 5.27 -10.67
C PRO A 438 -14.97 3.82 -11.01
N PHE A 439 -13.69 3.60 -11.30
CA PHE A 439 -13.14 2.26 -11.46
C PHE A 439 -13.23 1.44 -10.17
N ASP A 440 -12.98 2.11 -9.02
CA ASP A 440 -13.18 1.53 -7.69
C ASP A 440 -13.79 2.56 -6.74
N LEU A 441 -14.76 2.12 -5.93
CA LEU A 441 -15.48 2.96 -4.97
C LEU A 441 -15.37 2.39 -3.56
N TYR A 442 -14.88 3.23 -2.63
CA TYR A 442 -14.92 2.96 -1.20
C TYR A 442 -15.55 4.16 -0.47
N SER A 443 -16.79 4.01 -0.08
CA SER A 443 -17.63 5.09 0.47
C SER A 443 -17.38 5.35 1.96
N MET A 444 -17.89 6.48 2.45
CA MET A 444 -17.82 6.84 3.87
C MET A 444 -18.54 5.83 4.78
N LYS A 445 -19.62 5.19 4.29
CA LYS A 445 -20.34 4.13 5.02
C LYS A 445 -19.50 2.86 5.20
N GLN A 446 -18.50 2.64 4.34
CA GLN A 446 -17.60 1.48 4.37
C GLN A 446 -16.34 1.73 5.21
N SER A 447 -15.99 3.00 5.45
CA SER A 447 -14.81 3.42 6.18
C SER A 447 -14.98 3.35 7.70
#